data_a7cdb581e7b8917440ef53281054c57c
#
_entry.id   a7cdb581e7b8917440ef53281054c57c
#
_cell.length_a   1.000
_cell.length_b   1.000
_cell.length_c   1.000
_cell.angle_alpha   90.00
_cell.angle_beta   90.00
_cell.angle_gamma   90.00
#
_symmetry.space_group_name_H-M   'P 1'
#
loop_
_entity.id
_entity.type
_entity.pdbx_description
1 polymer ?
#
loop_
_entity_poly.entity_id
_entity_poly.type
_entity_poly.pdbx_seq_one_letter_code
_entity_poly.pdbx_strand_id
1 'polypeptide(L)'
;MVAGDDGLKSDHETKGAIVMNGGEVSISAGSDGAEAYKTITINGGKLNILKSYEGLESEVITINDGEISIVSSDDGINISDSSSSTSEGMMHRNGTVSGRILTINGGKVTIDAGADGLDSNGAIEMNGGTVVVFGPTDNGNAALDYDETFTVNGGTLLAFGSNGMAMNVSNGNQNSVLIGLSSQQSAGAKFSLVDSNGNTIFEATPTKAWSSVVVSTAGLKLNSEYRYLVDGVEAGSFTLTSSVMSSGTSGGMM
;
A
#
# COMPACT_ATOMS: atom_id res chain seq x y z
N MET A 1 19.46 11.67 -7.27
CA MET A 1 20.63 11.58 -6.36
C MET A 1 20.97 10.14 -6.08
N VAL A 2 22.22 9.87 -5.63
CA VAL A 2 22.63 8.55 -5.13
C VAL A 2 23.23 8.80 -3.74
N ALA A 3 22.71 8.09 -2.74
CA ALA A 3 23.16 8.18 -1.34
C ALA A 3 23.60 6.80 -0.83
N GLY A 4 24.62 6.77 0.01
CA GLY A 4 25.09 5.54 0.67
C GLY A 4 24.27 5.16 1.90
N ASP A 5 23.50 6.10 2.41
CA ASP A 5 22.56 6.04 3.51
C ASP A 5 21.20 6.57 2.99
N ASP A 6 20.45 7.35 3.78
CA ASP A 6 19.18 7.90 3.34
C ASP A 6 19.30 8.88 2.17
N GLY A 7 18.32 8.88 1.28
CA GLY A 7 18.26 9.81 0.16
C GLY A 7 17.97 11.24 0.61
N LEU A 8 16.89 11.41 1.36
CA LEU A 8 16.51 12.64 2.04
C LEU A 8 16.32 12.34 3.53
N LYS A 9 16.97 13.13 4.40
CA LYS A 9 16.85 12.94 5.84
C LYS A 9 16.55 14.24 6.59
N SER A 10 15.62 14.15 7.56
CA SER A 10 15.31 15.22 8.49
C SER A 10 15.08 14.64 9.89
N ASP A 11 16.16 14.54 10.69
CA ASP A 11 16.26 13.78 11.94
C ASP A 11 16.01 14.58 13.23
N HIS A 12 15.53 15.81 13.13
CA HIS A 12 15.25 16.62 14.32
C HIS A 12 14.01 16.10 15.06
N GLU A 13 14.19 15.53 16.24
CA GLU A 13 13.17 14.80 17.02
C GLU A 13 11.82 15.51 17.21
N THR A 14 11.77 16.83 17.20
CA THR A 14 10.53 17.60 17.40
C THR A 14 10.09 18.40 16.20
N LYS A 15 10.93 18.50 15.15
CA LYS A 15 10.70 19.39 13.99
C LYS A 15 11.12 18.76 12.66
N GLY A 16 11.59 17.51 12.69
CA GLY A 16 12.03 16.83 11.47
C GLY A 16 10.91 16.76 10.45
N ALA A 17 11.07 17.46 9.35
CA ALA A 17 10.05 17.51 8.30
C ALA A 17 10.68 17.53 6.91
N ILE A 18 10.04 16.86 5.97
CA ILE A 18 10.32 16.92 4.54
C ILE A 18 9.05 17.40 3.83
N VAL A 19 9.16 18.44 3.00
CA VAL A 19 8.03 18.96 2.21
C VAL A 19 8.43 19.03 0.76
N MET A 20 7.68 18.36 -0.11
CA MET A 20 7.82 18.46 -1.56
C MET A 20 6.61 19.20 -2.15
N ASN A 21 6.81 20.39 -2.69
CA ASN A 21 5.75 21.19 -3.30
C ASN A 21 5.65 21.04 -4.82
N GLY A 22 6.59 20.31 -5.44
CA GLY A 22 6.66 20.12 -6.89
C GLY A 22 8.08 19.79 -7.35
N GLY A 23 8.30 19.83 -8.64
CA GLY A 23 9.58 19.45 -9.25
C GLY A 23 9.69 17.94 -9.48
N GLU A 24 10.89 17.49 -9.83
CA GLU A 24 11.19 16.07 -10.05
C GLU A 24 12.42 15.67 -9.23
N VAL A 25 12.27 14.63 -8.43
CA VAL A 25 13.34 14.06 -7.59
C VAL A 25 13.44 12.56 -7.89
N SER A 26 14.68 12.10 -8.17
CA SER A 26 14.98 10.67 -8.32
C SER A 26 16.07 10.28 -7.33
N ILE A 27 15.82 9.22 -6.57
CA ILE A 27 16.64 8.76 -5.45
C ILE A 27 17.03 7.30 -5.67
N SER A 28 18.32 6.99 -5.38
CA SER A 28 18.79 5.64 -5.09
C SER A 28 19.55 5.72 -3.77
N ALA A 29 19.04 5.09 -2.75
CA ALA A 29 19.56 5.12 -1.38
C ALA A 29 20.09 3.75 -0.94
N GLY A 30 21.01 3.75 0.01
CA GLY A 30 21.49 2.55 0.68
C GLY A 30 20.60 2.14 1.85
N SER A 31 19.97 3.12 2.50
CA SER A 31 18.90 3.00 3.49
C SER A 31 17.61 3.57 2.90
N ASP A 32 16.95 4.53 3.52
CA ASP A 32 15.62 4.96 3.13
C ASP A 32 15.62 5.99 1.99
N GLY A 33 14.58 5.94 1.17
CA GLY A 33 14.40 6.92 0.12
C GLY A 33 14.22 8.31 0.69
N ALA A 34 13.32 8.47 1.65
CA ALA A 34 13.17 9.69 2.44
C ALA A 34 12.70 9.34 3.86
N GLU A 35 13.44 9.81 4.86
CA GLU A 35 13.14 9.66 6.29
C GLU A 35 12.96 11.02 6.95
N ALA A 36 11.86 11.21 7.65
CA ALA A 36 11.65 12.39 8.49
C ALA A 36 11.13 11.98 9.87
N TYR A 37 11.73 12.51 10.92
CA TYR A 37 11.35 12.16 12.29
C TYR A 37 9.87 12.45 12.58
N LYS A 38 9.28 13.52 12.02
CA LYS A 38 7.90 13.90 12.33
C LYS A 38 6.96 13.85 11.15
N THR A 39 7.33 14.45 10.03
CA THR A 39 6.37 14.57 8.92
C THR A 39 7.03 14.51 7.56
N ILE A 40 6.39 13.80 6.64
CA ILE A 40 6.64 13.93 5.21
C ILE A 40 5.35 14.44 4.56
N THR A 41 5.45 15.52 3.79
CA THR A 41 4.31 16.08 3.05
C THR A 41 4.66 16.22 1.57
N ILE A 42 3.90 15.57 0.71
CA ILE A 42 4.04 15.66 -0.74
C ILE A 42 2.82 16.37 -1.29
N ASN A 43 2.98 17.62 -1.73
CA ASN A 43 1.92 18.45 -2.29
C ASN A 43 1.81 18.35 -3.81
N GLY A 44 2.79 17.71 -4.47
CA GLY A 44 2.81 17.52 -5.91
C GLY A 44 4.23 17.30 -6.43
N GLY A 45 4.34 17.18 -7.74
CA GLY A 45 5.61 16.90 -8.42
C GLY A 45 5.79 15.40 -8.71
N LYS A 46 7.03 15.01 -8.99
CA LYS A 46 7.38 13.63 -9.31
C LYS A 46 8.51 13.14 -8.41
N LEU A 47 8.23 12.10 -7.63
CA LEU A 47 9.20 11.44 -6.75
C LEU A 47 9.42 10.00 -7.23
N ASN A 48 10.66 9.69 -7.64
CA ASN A 48 11.06 8.35 -8.04
C ASN A 48 12.09 7.83 -7.04
N ILE A 49 11.71 6.91 -6.19
CA ILE A 49 12.64 6.13 -5.36
C ILE A 49 12.94 4.87 -6.15
N LEU A 50 14.11 4.86 -6.81
CA LEU A 50 14.53 3.80 -7.73
C LEU A 50 15.09 2.59 -7.00
N LYS A 51 15.57 2.80 -5.76
CA LYS A 51 16.07 1.79 -4.85
C LYS A 51 16.17 2.40 -3.45
N SER A 52 15.74 1.64 -2.43
CA SER A 52 15.93 1.97 -1.01
C SER A 52 15.83 0.68 -0.17
N TYR A 53 16.09 0.80 1.12
CA TYR A 53 15.66 -0.18 2.13
C TYR A 53 14.17 0.03 2.36
N GLU A 54 13.75 1.13 3.02
CA GLU A 54 12.35 1.60 3.01
C GLU A 54 12.16 2.75 2.01
N GLY A 55 10.93 2.91 1.52
CA GLY A 55 10.63 3.97 0.58
C GLY A 55 10.51 5.33 1.26
N LEU A 56 9.45 5.52 2.03
CA LEU A 56 9.18 6.70 2.86
C LEU A 56 8.97 6.28 4.29
N GLU A 57 9.67 6.90 5.24
CA GLU A 57 9.52 6.64 6.66
C GLU A 57 9.26 7.93 7.45
N SER A 58 8.20 7.96 8.28
CA SER A 58 7.91 9.06 9.22
C SER A 58 6.76 8.71 10.16
N GLU A 59 6.61 9.45 11.27
CA GLU A 59 5.42 9.33 12.14
C GLU A 59 4.12 9.74 11.43
N VAL A 60 4.19 10.73 10.53
CA VAL A 60 3.04 11.23 9.76
C VAL A 60 3.44 11.45 8.32
N ILE A 61 2.75 10.81 7.39
CA ILE A 61 2.95 11.03 5.96
C ILE A 61 1.65 11.53 5.33
N THR A 62 1.73 12.64 4.59
CA THR A 62 0.59 13.19 3.85
C THR A 62 0.94 13.33 2.38
N ILE A 63 0.18 12.67 1.51
CA ILE A 63 0.29 12.79 0.06
C ILE A 63 -0.96 13.52 -0.44
N ASN A 64 -0.79 14.78 -0.83
CA ASN A 64 -1.88 15.59 -1.35
C ASN A 64 -2.06 15.43 -2.86
N ASP A 65 -0.97 15.30 -3.60
CA ASP A 65 -0.94 15.11 -5.05
C ASP A 65 0.46 14.69 -5.50
N GLY A 66 0.66 14.40 -6.78
CA GLY A 66 1.94 14.07 -7.40
C GLY A 66 1.98 12.67 -8.00
N GLU A 67 3.09 12.35 -8.65
CA GLU A 67 3.42 11.02 -9.14
C GLU A 67 4.57 10.45 -8.31
N ILE A 68 4.28 9.43 -7.51
CA ILE A 68 5.22 8.80 -6.60
C ILE A 68 5.44 7.35 -7.05
N SER A 69 6.69 6.98 -7.28
CA SER A 69 7.11 5.62 -7.61
C SER A 69 8.17 5.16 -6.62
N ILE A 70 7.95 4.05 -5.96
CA ILE A 70 8.82 3.51 -4.91
C ILE A 70 9.22 2.08 -5.27
N VAL A 71 10.52 1.81 -5.19
CA VAL A 71 11.09 0.47 -5.19
C VAL A 71 11.93 0.32 -3.93
N SER A 72 11.48 -0.53 -3.01
CA SER A 72 12.12 -0.81 -1.73
C SER A 72 12.43 -2.30 -1.56
N SER A 73 13.46 -2.61 -0.78
CA SER A 73 13.80 -3.99 -0.42
C SER A 73 13.08 -4.46 0.84
N ASP A 74 12.60 -3.53 1.63
CA ASP A 74 11.72 -3.71 2.79
C ASP A 74 10.41 -2.99 2.52
N ASP A 75 9.90 -2.13 3.41
CA ASP A 75 8.59 -1.53 3.29
C ASP A 75 8.52 -0.40 2.25
N GLY A 76 7.35 -0.29 1.60
CA GLY A 76 7.13 0.78 0.63
C GLY A 76 6.94 2.13 1.29
N ILE A 77 5.99 2.23 2.19
CA ILE A 77 5.73 3.38 3.07
C ILE A 77 5.58 2.84 4.49
N ASN A 78 6.42 3.34 5.41
CA ASN A 78 6.42 2.95 6.80
C ASN A 78 6.02 4.15 7.70
N ILE A 79 4.92 4.00 8.43
CA ILE A 79 4.51 4.93 9.48
C ILE A 79 5.02 4.40 10.81
N SER A 80 6.22 4.81 11.17
CA SER A 80 6.93 4.31 12.33
C SER A 80 7.44 5.44 13.23
N ASP A 81 8.07 5.06 14.32
CA ASP A 81 8.82 5.96 15.18
C ASP A 81 10.30 5.86 14.81
N SER A 82 10.82 6.84 14.10
CA SER A 82 12.25 6.93 13.75
C SER A 82 13.20 6.91 14.96
N SER A 83 12.70 6.87 16.20
CA SER A 83 13.49 6.67 17.42
C SER A 83 13.84 5.20 17.71
N SER A 84 13.32 4.24 16.94
CA SER A 84 13.47 2.81 17.23
C SER A 84 14.73 2.14 16.65
N SER A 85 15.76 2.90 16.28
CA SER A 85 17.05 2.35 15.81
C SER A 85 17.89 1.63 16.89
N THR A 86 17.27 1.16 17.98
CA THR A 86 17.90 0.21 18.88
C THR A 86 17.39 -1.19 18.55
N SER A 87 18.30 -2.01 18.04
CA SER A 87 18.18 -3.44 17.78
C SER A 87 17.72 -4.23 19.03
N GLU A 88 16.49 -4.07 19.45
CA GLU A 88 15.84 -4.95 20.41
C GLU A 88 14.64 -5.60 19.74
N GLY A 89 14.86 -6.87 19.43
CA GLY A 89 13.96 -7.72 18.69
C GLY A 89 12.54 -7.73 19.20
N MET A 90 11.62 -7.83 18.25
CA MET A 90 10.30 -8.42 18.33
C MET A 90 9.62 -8.35 19.71
N MET A 91 9.21 -7.18 20.11
CA MET A 91 8.06 -7.05 20.99
C MET A 91 7.23 -5.91 20.42
N HIS A 92 6.13 -6.26 19.78
CA HIS A 92 5.01 -5.36 19.56
C HIS A 92 4.77 -4.61 20.87
N ARG A 93 5.22 -3.37 20.96
CA ARG A 93 4.83 -2.51 22.06
C ARG A 93 3.35 -2.26 21.90
N ASN A 94 2.58 -2.96 22.70
CA ASN A 94 1.16 -2.77 22.91
C ASN A 94 0.91 -1.35 23.45
N GLY A 95 0.92 -0.38 22.57
CA GLY A 95 0.71 1.02 22.86
C GLY A 95 0.52 1.77 21.56
N THR A 96 -0.72 1.84 21.07
CA THR A 96 -1.13 2.78 20.01
C THR A 96 -0.64 4.18 20.38
N VAL A 97 0.36 4.68 19.66
CA VAL A 97 0.77 6.08 19.79
C VAL A 97 -0.18 6.89 18.94
N SER A 98 -1.18 7.47 19.59
CA SER A 98 -2.16 8.34 18.93
C SER A 98 -1.48 9.40 18.07
N GLY A 99 -1.86 9.49 16.81
CA GLY A 99 -1.41 10.51 15.87
C GLY A 99 -0.49 10.03 14.75
N ARG A 100 -0.10 8.75 14.71
CA ARG A 100 0.60 8.15 13.58
C ARG A 100 -0.39 7.87 12.45
N ILE A 101 -0.11 8.42 11.27
CA ILE A 101 -1.06 8.28 10.16
C ILE A 101 -0.40 8.47 8.80
N LEU A 102 -0.80 7.62 7.87
CA LEU A 102 -0.65 7.87 6.44
C LEU A 102 -1.95 8.45 5.88
N THR A 103 -1.90 9.65 5.32
CA THR A 103 -3.05 10.28 4.65
C THR A 103 -2.76 10.44 3.16
N ILE A 104 -3.63 9.88 2.31
CA ILE A 104 -3.54 10.01 0.85
C ILE A 104 -4.78 10.74 0.35
N ASN A 105 -4.61 12.00 -0.03
CA ASN A 105 -5.68 12.87 -0.52
C ASN A 105 -5.81 12.86 -2.05
N GLY A 106 -4.72 12.51 -2.76
CA GLY A 106 -4.68 12.55 -4.22
C GLY A 106 -3.41 11.95 -4.79
N GLY A 107 -3.15 12.24 -6.06
CA GLY A 107 -1.95 11.81 -6.76
C GLY A 107 -2.00 10.35 -7.25
N LYS A 108 -0.87 9.89 -7.74
CA LYS A 108 -0.65 8.51 -8.18
C LYS A 108 0.56 7.94 -7.45
N VAL A 109 0.33 6.91 -6.67
CA VAL A 109 1.36 6.21 -5.89
C VAL A 109 1.50 4.78 -6.42
N THR A 110 2.71 4.41 -6.80
CA THR A 110 3.04 3.04 -7.23
C THR A 110 4.18 2.54 -6.37
N ILE A 111 3.99 1.40 -5.74
CA ILE A 111 4.93 0.79 -4.80
C ILE A 111 5.29 -0.62 -5.27
N ASP A 112 6.58 -0.92 -5.28
CA ASP A 112 7.14 -2.26 -5.43
C ASP A 112 8.01 -2.54 -4.19
N ALA A 113 7.41 -3.17 -3.18
CA ALA A 113 8.02 -3.39 -1.86
C ALA A 113 8.47 -4.85 -1.68
N GLY A 114 9.61 -5.05 -1.04
CA GLY A 114 10.12 -6.38 -0.69
C GLY A 114 9.38 -7.00 0.48
N ALA A 115 9.04 -6.19 1.47
CA ALA A 115 8.20 -6.52 2.62
C ALA A 115 6.81 -5.86 2.50
N ASP A 116 6.35 -5.11 3.51
CA ASP A 116 5.01 -4.56 3.49
C ASP A 116 4.87 -3.39 2.49
N GLY A 117 3.76 -3.35 1.79
CA GLY A 117 3.54 -2.28 0.81
C GLY A 117 3.24 -0.95 1.46
N LEU A 118 2.19 -0.92 2.26
CA LEU A 118 1.86 0.16 3.18
C LEU A 118 1.89 -0.43 4.58
N ASP A 119 2.88 -0.04 5.38
CA ASP A 119 2.98 -0.37 6.80
C ASP A 119 2.61 0.85 7.65
N SER A 120 1.79 0.67 8.66
CA SER A 120 1.43 1.73 9.58
C SER A 120 1.26 1.23 11.01
N ASN A 121 2.17 1.62 11.88
CA ASN A 121 1.99 1.48 13.34
C ASN A 121 0.90 2.43 13.89
N GLY A 122 -0.08 2.76 13.07
CA GLY A 122 -1.21 3.63 13.37
C GLY A 122 -2.33 3.46 12.34
N ALA A 123 -2.85 4.57 11.82
CA ALA A 123 -3.94 4.57 10.86
C ALA A 123 -3.48 4.85 9.43
N ILE A 124 -4.29 4.42 8.47
CA ILE A 124 -4.20 4.83 7.07
C ILE A 124 -5.55 5.43 6.66
N GLU A 125 -5.51 6.60 6.01
CA GLU A 125 -6.68 7.24 5.45
C GLU A 125 -6.45 7.57 3.97
N MET A 126 -7.29 7.02 3.09
CA MET A 126 -7.27 7.31 1.67
C MET A 126 -8.55 8.05 1.27
N ASN A 127 -8.41 9.32 0.88
CA ASN A 127 -9.49 10.20 0.48
C ASN A 127 -9.62 10.32 -1.03
N GLY A 128 -8.57 10.00 -1.78
CA GLY A 128 -8.53 10.11 -3.24
C GLY A 128 -7.26 9.54 -3.84
N GLY A 129 -7.04 9.83 -5.12
CA GLY A 129 -5.86 9.39 -5.85
C GLY A 129 -5.94 7.95 -6.37
N THR A 130 -4.80 7.45 -6.82
CA THR A 130 -4.63 6.07 -7.27
C THR A 130 -3.41 5.47 -6.59
N VAL A 131 -3.62 4.40 -5.84
CA VAL A 131 -2.56 3.67 -5.14
C VAL A 131 -2.49 2.26 -5.71
N VAL A 132 -1.32 1.87 -6.18
CA VAL A 132 -1.03 0.52 -6.67
C VAL A 132 0.17 -0.02 -5.90
N VAL A 133 -0.03 -1.12 -5.22
CA VAL A 133 1.00 -1.82 -4.45
C VAL A 133 1.28 -3.17 -5.08
N PHE A 134 2.55 -3.43 -5.36
CA PHE A 134 3.11 -4.74 -5.63
C PHE A 134 3.92 -5.12 -4.39
N GLY A 135 3.27 -5.79 -3.47
CA GLY A 135 3.79 -6.15 -2.15
C GLY A 135 4.59 -7.45 -2.14
N PRO A 136 4.71 -8.08 -0.95
CA PRO A 136 5.56 -9.24 -0.75
C PRO A 136 5.08 -10.47 -1.53
N THR A 137 6.04 -11.32 -1.86
CA THR A 137 5.77 -12.63 -2.50
C THR A 137 5.80 -13.78 -1.51
N ASP A 138 6.29 -13.54 -0.29
CA ASP A 138 6.29 -14.49 0.83
C ASP A 138 5.07 -14.27 1.74
N ASN A 139 4.88 -15.16 2.71
CA ASN A 139 3.73 -15.15 3.62
C ASN A 139 4.04 -14.50 4.98
N GLY A 140 5.20 -13.89 5.15
CA GLY A 140 5.61 -13.23 6.39
C GLY A 140 5.25 -11.75 6.47
N ASN A 141 4.85 -11.17 5.32
CA ASN A 141 4.51 -9.77 5.17
C ASN A 141 3.21 -9.61 4.36
N ALA A 142 2.67 -8.40 4.27
CA ALA A 142 1.42 -8.07 3.59
C ALA A 142 1.55 -6.90 2.61
N ALA A 143 0.68 -6.82 1.61
CA ALA A 143 0.61 -5.62 0.77
C ALA A 143 0.09 -4.40 1.54
N LEU A 144 -0.71 -4.65 2.58
CA LEU A 144 -1.25 -3.67 3.51
C LEU A 144 -1.07 -4.23 4.93
N ASP A 145 -0.38 -3.50 5.80
CA ASP A 145 -0.31 -3.75 7.25
C ASP A 145 -0.64 -2.47 8.02
N TYR A 146 -1.43 -2.56 9.08
CA TYR A 146 -1.80 -1.41 9.89
C TYR A 146 -2.31 -1.85 11.27
N ASP A 147 -1.91 -1.11 12.30
CA ASP A 147 -2.26 -1.43 13.69
C ASP A 147 -3.66 -0.94 14.10
N GLU A 148 -4.12 0.21 13.57
CA GLU A 148 -5.40 0.82 13.98
C GLU A 148 -6.49 0.61 12.92
N THR A 149 -6.54 1.47 11.92
CA THR A 149 -7.57 1.44 10.87
C THR A 149 -7.00 1.80 9.51
N PHE A 150 -7.53 1.17 8.47
CA PHE A 150 -7.40 1.66 7.10
C PHE A 150 -8.76 2.08 6.57
N THR A 151 -8.98 3.38 6.46
CA THR A 151 -10.23 3.97 5.98
C THR A 151 -10.10 4.41 4.53
N VAL A 152 -10.97 3.92 3.63
CA VAL A 152 -11.01 4.36 2.23
C VAL A 152 -12.29 5.12 1.95
N ASN A 153 -12.17 6.44 1.73
CA ASN A 153 -13.27 7.34 1.43
C ASN A 153 -13.46 7.59 -0.06
N GLY A 154 -12.42 7.38 -0.87
CA GLY A 154 -12.44 7.59 -2.31
C GLY A 154 -11.14 7.17 -2.99
N GLY A 155 -11.09 7.33 -4.31
CA GLY A 155 -9.92 6.99 -5.11
C GLY A 155 -9.95 5.57 -5.68
N THR A 156 -8.76 5.05 -6.02
CA THR A 156 -8.57 3.66 -6.49
C THR A 156 -7.40 3.04 -5.76
N LEU A 157 -7.66 1.98 -5.00
CA LEU A 157 -6.66 1.18 -4.32
C LEU A 157 -6.58 -0.20 -4.96
N LEU A 158 -5.35 -0.62 -5.27
CA LEU A 158 -5.01 -1.98 -5.66
C LEU A 158 -3.77 -2.40 -4.90
N ALA A 159 -3.89 -3.46 -4.13
CA ALA A 159 -2.77 -3.99 -3.38
C ALA A 159 -2.64 -5.49 -3.62
N PHE A 160 -1.62 -5.85 -4.42
CA PHE A 160 -1.28 -7.24 -4.72
C PHE A 160 -0.22 -7.73 -3.75
N GLY A 161 -0.34 -8.96 -3.30
CA GLY A 161 0.63 -9.57 -2.40
C GLY A 161 0.45 -11.07 -2.23
N SER A 162 1.10 -11.62 -1.22
CA SER A 162 0.88 -12.99 -0.78
C SER A 162 -0.48 -13.12 -0.09
N ASN A 163 -0.94 -14.36 0.09
CA ASN A 163 -2.20 -14.66 0.78
C ASN A 163 -2.01 -14.85 2.31
N GLY A 164 -0.75 -14.98 2.77
CA GLY A 164 -0.43 -15.39 4.13
C GLY A 164 -0.89 -14.41 5.20
N MET A 165 -0.56 -13.13 5.04
CA MET A 165 -0.94 -12.05 5.96
C MET A 165 -1.84 -11.00 5.29
N ALA A 166 -2.53 -11.37 4.21
CA ALA A 166 -3.35 -10.43 3.46
C ALA A 166 -4.44 -9.78 4.31
N MET A 167 -4.38 -8.46 4.42
CA MET A 167 -5.37 -7.63 5.10
C MET A 167 -6.22 -6.84 4.08
N ASN A 168 -7.52 -6.68 4.39
CA ASN A 168 -8.39 -5.76 3.66
C ASN A 168 -8.35 -4.38 4.33
N VAL A 169 -8.98 -3.37 3.75
CA VAL A 169 -9.28 -2.12 4.47
C VAL A 169 -10.25 -2.41 5.61
N SER A 170 -10.28 -1.58 6.65
CA SER A 170 -11.17 -1.81 7.80
C SER A 170 -12.54 -1.17 7.63
N ASN A 171 -12.61 0.00 6.98
CA ASN A 171 -13.87 0.73 6.78
C ASN A 171 -13.74 1.81 5.69
N GLY A 172 -14.76 2.64 5.52
CA GLY A 172 -14.76 3.80 4.63
C GLY A 172 -16.10 4.04 3.94
N ASN A 173 -16.14 5.11 3.16
CA ASN A 173 -17.31 5.47 2.33
C ASN A 173 -17.30 4.76 0.96
N GLN A 174 -16.22 4.07 0.63
CA GLN A 174 -16.04 3.34 -0.61
C GLN A 174 -15.95 1.84 -0.35
N ASN A 175 -16.56 1.05 -1.23
CA ASN A 175 -16.55 -0.39 -1.11
C ASN A 175 -15.17 -0.98 -1.45
N SER A 176 -14.84 -2.08 -0.78
CA SER A 176 -13.58 -2.81 -0.93
C SER A 176 -13.80 -4.32 -0.93
N VAL A 177 -12.96 -5.03 -1.67
CA VAL A 177 -12.89 -6.48 -1.65
C VAL A 177 -11.44 -6.96 -1.60
N LEU A 178 -11.14 -7.87 -0.67
CA LEU A 178 -9.94 -8.70 -0.69
C LEU A 178 -10.28 -10.00 -1.43
N ILE A 179 -9.55 -10.28 -2.50
CA ILE A 179 -9.68 -11.52 -3.27
C ILE A 179 -8.43 -12.36 -3.03
N GLY A 180 -8.61 -13.54 -2.45
CA GLY A 180 -7.53 -14.53 -2.28
C GLY A 180 -7.65 -15.65 -3.31
N LEU A 181 -6.54 -16.00 -3.95
CA LEU A 181 -6.45 -17.10 -4.90
C LEU A 181 -5.90 -18.36 -4.23
N SER A 182 -6.36 -19.53 -4.68
CA SER A 182 -5.88 -20.82 -4.17
C SER A 182 -4.45 -21.16 -4.57
N SER A 183 -3.91 -20.47 -5.57
CA SER A 183 -2.53 -20.64 -6.04
C SER A 183 -1.90 -19.30 -6.36
N GLN A 184 -0.59 -19.23 -6.14
CA GLN A 184 0.20 -18.07 -6.52
C GLN A 184 0.24 -17.93 -8.05
N GLN A 185 0.05 -16.71 -8.52
CA GLN A 185 0.17 -16.33 -9.91
C GLN A 185 1.58 -15.81 -10.20
N SER A 186 2.05 -16.02 -11.40
CA SER A 186 3.38 -15.55 -11.82
C SER A 186 3.39 -14.02 -11.98
N ALA A 187 4.57 -13.43 -11.85
CA ALA A 187 4.82 -12.07 -12.33
C ALA A 187 4.37 -11.93 -13.78
N GLY A 188 3.70 -10.83 -14.10
CA GLY A 188 3.14 -10.57 -15.43
C GLY A 188 1.76 -11.20 -15.70
N ALA A 189 1.25 -12.06 -14.82
CA ALA A 189 -0.11 -12.58 -14.95
C ALA A 189 -1.12 -11.44 -14.73
N LYS A 190 -1.92 -11.16 -15.77
CA LYS A 190 -2.86 -10.03 -15.78
C LYS A 190 -4.08 -10.34 -14.92
N PHE A 191 -4.35 -9.50 -13.93
CA PHE A 191 -5.61 -9.49 -13.18
C PHE A 191 -6.63 -8.60 -13.88
N SER A 192 -7.89 -9.05 -13.97
CA SER A 192 -9.01 -8.23 -14.39
C SER A 192 -10.21 -8.48 -13.49
N LEU A 193 -10.87 -7.41 -13.06
CA LEU A 193 -12.16 -7.45 -12.36
C LEU A 193 -13.24 -6.94 -13.33
N VAL A 194 -14.29 -7.72 -13.56
CA VAL A 194 -15.38 -7.38 -14.46
C VAL A 194 -16.74 -7.46 -13.76
N ASP A 195 -17.68 -6.63 -14.20
CA ASP A 195 -19.07 -6.70 -13.75
C ASP A 195 -19.85 -7.87 -14.38
N SER A 196 -21.09 -8.06 -13.99
CA SER A 196 -21.98 -9.09 -14.53
C SER A 196 -22.25 -8.96 -16.04
N ASN A 197 -22.06 -7.78 -16.62
CA ASN A 197 -22.21 -7.53 -18.05
C ASN A 197 -20.92 -7.77 -18.84
N GLY A 198 -19.80 -8.05 -18.14
CA GLY A 198 -18.48 -8.23 -18.72
C GLY A 198 -17.71 -6.93 -18.93
N ASN A 199 -18.19 -5.81 -18.39
CA ASN A 199 -17.41 -4.57 -18.43
C ASN A 199 -16.27 -4.62 -17.43
N THR A 200 -15.08 -4.26 -17.87
CA THR A 200 -13.91 -4.18 -17.00
C THR A 200 -14.08 -3.02 -16.01
N ILE A 201 -14.08 -3.34 -14.73
CA ILE A 201 -14.06 -2.39 -13.62
C ILE A 201 -12.62 -1.95 -13.37
N PHE A 202 -11.71 -2.91 -13.40
CA PHE A 202 -10.29 -2.68 -13.24
C PHE A 202 -9.45 -3.79 -13.87
N GLU A 203 -8.22 -3.42 -14.30
CA GLU A 203 -7.18 -4.40 -14.68
C GLU A 203 -5.78 -3.91 -14.31
N ALA A 204 -4.91 -4.84 -13.96
CA ALA A 204 -3.49 -4.59 -13.71
C ALA A 204 -2.66 -5.81 -14.10
N THR A 205 -1.37 -5.54 -14.35
CA THR A 205 -0.38 -6.57 -14.60
C THR A 205 0.71 -6.44 -13.55
N PRO A 206 0.63 -7.22 -12.44
CA PRO A 206 1.61 -7.15 -11.37
C PRO A 206 3.01 -7.51 -11.85
N THR A 207 4.00 -6.76 -11.40
CA THR A 207 5.42 -6.97 -11.71
C THR A 207 6.03 -8.15 -10.95
N LYS A 208 5.36 -8.59 -9.87
CA LYS A 208 5.78 -9.68 -8.98
C LYS A 208 4.75 -10.80 -8.96
N ALA A 209 5.14 -11.96 -8.45
CA ALA A 209 4.21 -13.04 -8.16
C ALA A 209 3.22 -12.62 -7.05
N TRP A 210 1.98 -13.06 -7.13
CA TRP A 210 0.91 -12.64 -6.22
C TRP A 210 -0.12 -13.75 -6.01
N SER A 211 -0.81 -13.75 -4.89
CA SER A 211 -1.91 -14.68 -4.59
C SER A 211 -3.10 -14.00 -3.91
N SER A 212 -2.98 -12.71 -3.61
CA SER A 212 -4.09 -11.89 -3.11
C SER A 212 -4.11 -10.53 -3.81
N VAL A 213 -5.28 -9.91 -3.85
CA VAL A 213 -5.44 -8.53 -4.27
C VAL A 213 -6.56 -7.85 -3.48
N VAL A 214 -6.28 -6.69 -2.92
CA VAL A 214 -7.30 -5.77 -2.42
C VAL A 214 -7.68 -4.81 -3.52
N VAL A 215 -8.97 -4.68 -3.79
CA VAL A 215 -9.53 -3.72 -4.75
C VAL A 215 -10.52 -2.83 -4.03
N SER A 216 -10.30 -1.51 -4.08
CA SER A 216 -11.30 -0.52 -3.69
C SER A 216 -11.41 0.55 -4.78
N THR A 217 -12.61 0.76 -5.28
CA THR A 217 -12.89 1.72 -6.36
C THR A 217 -14.36 2.10 -6.37
N ALA A 218 -14.67 3.28 -6.91
CA ALA A 218 -16.04 3.74 -7.11
C ALA A 218 -16.89 2.82 -8.04
N GLY A 219 -16.23 1.92 -8.79
CA GLY A 219 -16.89 0.91 -9.63
C GLY A 219 -17.53 -0.24 -8.86
N LEU A 220 -17.11 -0.49 -7.61
CA LEU A 220 -17.70 -1.53 -6.77
C LEU A 220 -19.03 -1.07 -6.17
N LYS A 221 -20.10 -1.84 -6.39
CA LYS A 221 -21.46 -1.54 -5.91
C LYS A 221 -22.00 -2.68 -5.06
N LEU A 222 -22.64 -2.35 -3.95
CA LEU A 222 -23.31 -3.36 -3.10
C LEU A 222 -24.38 -4.11 -3.88
N ASN A 223 -24.53 -5.39 -3.56
CA ASN A 223 -25.47 -6.33 -4.16
C ASN A 223 -25.26 -6.55 -5.66
N SER A 224 -24.06 -6.26 -6.17
CA SER A 224 -23.66 -6.53 -7.55
C SER A 224 -22.72 -7.72 -7.62
N GLU A 225 -22.83 -8.47 -8.70
CA GLU A 225 -21.99 -9.62 -8.99
C GLU A 225 -20.76 -9.19 -9.80
N TYR A 226 -19.61 -9.74 -9.46
CA TYR A 226 -18.33 -9.53 -10.12
C TYR A 226 -17.65 -10.85 -10.40
N ARG A 227 -16.86 -10.87 -11.48
CA ARG A 227 -15.95 -11.98 -11.81
C ARG A 227 -14.53 -11.44 -11.87
N TYR A 228 -13.60 -12.22 -11.39
CA TYR A 228 -12.18 -11.92 -11.53
C TYR A 228 -11.50 -12.95 -12.44
N LEU A 229 -10.62 -12.43 -13.29
CA LEU A 229 -9.94 -13.20 -14.30
C LEU A 229 -8.43 -13.06 -14.13
N VAL A 230 -7.71 -14.14 -14.46
CA VAL A 230 -6.25 -14.15 -14.58
C VAL A 230 -5.92 -14.53 -16.02
N ASP A 231 -5.17 -13.68 -16.72
CA ASP A 231 -4.85 -13.84 -18.15
C ASP A 231 -6.07 -14.09 -19.03
N GLY A 232 -7.20 -13.45 -18.69
CA GLY A 232 -8.48 -13.56 -19.40
C GLY A 232 -9.27 -14.83 -19.09
N VAL A 233 -8.77 -15.72 -18.22
CA VAL A 233 -9.46 -16.92 -17.75
C VAL A 233 -10.15 -16.60 -16.43
N GLU A 234 -11.44 -16.92 -16.31
CA GLU A 234 -12.17 -16.72 -15.06
C GLU A 234 -11.57 -17.57 -13.93
N ALA A 235 -11.14 -16.90 -12.86
CA ALA A 235 -10.57 -17.52 -11.67
C ALA A 235 -11.57 -17.59 -10.52
N GLY A 236 -12.66 -16.84 -10.58
CA GLY A 236 -13.77 -16.90 -9.63
C GLY A 236 -14.73 -15.74 -9.75
N SER A 237 -15.74 -15.75 -8.87
CA SER A 237 -16.77 -14.72 -8.80
C SER A 237 -17.23 -14.48 -7.37
N PHE A 238 -17.85 -13.33 -7.14
CA PHE A 238 -18.48 -12.99 -5.85
C PHE A 238 -19.64 -12.00 -6.06
N THR A 239 -20.56 -11.97 -5.12
CA THR A 239 -21.53 -10.89 -4.97
C THR A 239 -21.09 -10.02 -3.81
N LEU A 240 -20.91 -8.71 -4.02
CA LEU A 240 -20.48 -7.79 -2.97
C LEU A 240 -21.64 -7.51 -1.99
N THR A 241 -21.65 -8.19 -0.85
CA THR A 241 -22.76 -8.15 0.13
C THR A 241 -22.51 -7.18 1.29
N SER A 242 -21.28 -6.71 1.47
CA SER A 242 -20.89 -5.72 2.49
C SER A 242 -19.89 -4.71 1.92
N SER A 243 -19.80 -3.54 2.53
CA SER A 243 -18.86 -2.49 2.09
C SER A 243 -17.41 -2.92 2.15
N VAL A 244 -17.06 -3.76 3.10
CA VAL A 244 -15.77 -4.45 3.19
C VAL A 244 -16.03 -5.94 3.17
N MET A 245 -15.45 -6.63 2.20
CA MET A 245 -15.68 -8.07 1.98
C MET A 245 -14.39 -8.79 1.62
N SER A 246 -14.31 -10.06 2.00
CA SER A 246 -13.26 -10.96 1.50
C SER A 246 -13.89 -12.08 0.68
N SER A 247 -13.24 -12.48 -0.40
CA SER A 247 -13.66 -13.54 -1.32
C SER A 247 -12.50 -14.46 -1.67
N GLY A 248 -12.78 -15.72 -1.96
CA GLY A 248 -11.77 -16.72 -2.27
C GLY A 248 -11.12 -17.33 -1.02
N THR A 249 -9.91 -17.86 -1.19
CA THR A 249 -9.14 -18.44 -0.09
C THR A 249 -8.35 -17.35 0.64
N SER A 250 -8.77 -16.99 1.86
CA SER A 250 -7.93 -16.17 2.73
C SER A 250 -6.93 -17.06 3.46
N GLY A 251 -5.65 -16.68 3.44
CA GLY A 251 -4.62 -17.28 4.30
C GLY A 251 -4.70 -16.79 5.76
N GLY A 252 -5.85 -16.28 6.20
CA GLY A 252 -6.02 -15.67 7.50
C GLY A 252 -5.60 -16.60 8.63
N MET A 253 -4.78 -16.09 9.53
CA MET A 253 -4.58 -16.70 10.84
C MET A 253 -5.94 -16.86 11.52
N MET A 254 -6.32 -18.12 11.83
CA MET A 254 -7.35 -18.42 12.82
C MET A 254 -6.81 -18.16 14.21
#